data_354fcc3b33c0884abf532ed9404aef98
#
_entry.id   354fcc3b33c0884abf532ed9404aef98
#
_cell.length_a   1.000
_cell.length_b   1.000
_cell.length_c   1.000
_cell.angle_alpha   90.00
_cell.angle_beta   90.00
_cell.angle_gamma   90.00
#
_symmetry.space_group_name_H-M   'P 1'
#
loop_
_entity.id
_entity.type
_entity.pdbx_description
1 polymer ?
#
loop_
_entity_poly.entity_id
_entity_poly.type
_entity_poly.pdbx_seq_one_letter_code
_entity_poly.pdbx_strand_id
1 'polypeptide(L)'
;MAAPQMHSGITTDDAMNLAMSPGAVPLYEAVVAFIKNEIDPVTEEYFKLGEGRPDRWQFGKGQLELLEAIKAKAKANGLWNFFLPNSETGQGLSNLDYAYIAAELGKNPIASECLNCSAPDTGNMEVLERVGTPEQKKKWLEPLLNGEIRSAYAMTEPDVSSSDAKNLECRAVLDGDEWLINGEKFYISGAGDPRCKILICMLMTNPDGPPHSRHSQILVPMDTPGVEIVGAMHVFGEDDAPHGHMHLRFTDVRVPKSNMLLGEGRGFEISQVRLGPGRIHHCMRSIGAAERALELMVRRGLSREAFGKPLARLGKNTEVIGKARIEIEAMRLMVLRAARAMDTMGNAEARVWVSAVKAMVPERVCKIIDEAMQIFGATGISQWTPL
;
A
#
# COMPACT_ATOMS: atom_id res chain seq x y z
N MET A 1 -19.81 25.54 -5.50
CA MET A 1 -18.61 25.27 -4.66
C MET A 1 -17.62 26.37 -4.92
N ALA A 2 -17.21 27.13 -3.90
CA ALA A 2 -16.11 28.08 -4.06
C ALA A 2 -14.85 27.31 -4.41
N ALA A 3 -14.02 27.86 -5.32
CA ALA A 3 -12.71 27.31 -5.61
C ALA A 3 -11.92 27.17 -4.31
N PRO A 4 -11.19 26.07 -4.07
CA PRO A 4 -10.38 25.94 -2.86
C PRO A 4 -9.40 27.11 -2.80
N GLN A 5 -9.36 27.79 -1.65
CA GLN A 5 -8.39 28.86 -1.43
C GLN A 5 -6.99 28.25 -1.49
N MET A 6 -6.17 28.74 -2.43
CA MET A 6 -4.76 28.39 -2.49
C MET A 6 -4.02 29.15 -1.37
N HIS A 7 -3.01 28.50 -0.77
CA HIS A 7 -2.14 29.17 0.18
C HIS A 7 -1.55 30.43 -0.46
N SER A 8 -1.41 31.49 0.32
CA SER A 8 -0.85 32.78 -0.14
C SER A 8 0.55 32.56 -0.74
N GLY A 9 0.69 32.81 -2.03
CA GLY A 9 1.94 32.65 -2.78
C GLY A 9 1.97 31.52 -3.81
N ILE A 10 0.95 30.66 -3.88
CA ILE A 10 0.86 29.61 -4.91
C ILE A 10 0.03 30.15 -6.07
N THR A 11 0.62 30.16 -7.27
CA THR A 11 -0.08 30.56 -8.49
C THR A 11 -0.97 29.43 -9.02
N THR A 12 -1.94 29.76 -9.87
CA THR A 12 -2.74 28.78 -10.58
C THR A 12 -1.86 27.87 -11.46
N ASP A 13 -0.80 28.45 -12.04
CA ASP A 13 0.16 27.72 -12.88
C ASP A 13 0.94 26.69 -12.06
N ASP A 14 1.39 27.04 -10.85
CA ASP A 14 2.04 26.08 -9.95
C ASP A 14 1.12 24.93 -9.57
N ALA A 15 -0.15 25.21 -9.30
CA ALA A 15 -1.14 24.22 -8.93
C ALA A 15 -1.49 23.25 -10.09
N MET A 16 -1.35 23.70 -11.32
CA MET A 16 -1.66 22.92 -12.54
C MET A 16 -0.42 22.36 -13.22
N ASN A 17 0.78 22.68 -12.75
CA ASN A 17 2.00 22.05 -13.25
C ASN A 17 2.08 20.60 -12.72
N LEU A 18 1.77 19.66 -13.60
CA LEU A 18 1.78 18.22 -13.32
C LEU A 18 3.03 17.51 -13.85
N ALA A 19 4.01 18.24 -14.36
CA ALA A 19 5.26 17.69 -14.85
C ALA A 19 6.12 17.17 -13.67
N MET A 20 6.78 16.04 -13.89
CA MET A 20 7.82 15.54 -12.99
C MET A 20 8.95 16.55 -12.87
N SER A 21 9.52 16.70 -11.69
CA SER A 21 10.68 17.57 -11.51
C SER A 21 11.89 17.08 -12.32
N PRO A 22 12.72 17.96 -12.89
CA PRO A 22 13.90 17.55 -13.66
C PRO A 22 14.85 16.66 -12.87
N GLY A 23 14.95 16.84 -11.55
CA GLY A 23 15.78 16.01 -10.68
C GLY A 23 15.26 14.59 -10.48
N ALA A 24 13.95 14.36 -10.60
CA ALA A 24 13.35 13.04 -10.44
C ALA A 24 13.38 12.20 -11.74
N VAL A 25 13.52 12.84 -12.91
CA VAL A 25 13.49 12.13 -14.20
C VAL A 25 14.54 11.02 -14.30
N PRO A 26 15.81 11.23 -13.98
CA PRO A 26 16.81 10.16 -14.05
C PRO A 26 16.49 8.98 -13.11
N LEU A 27 15.92 9.28 -11.95
CA LEU A 27 15.53 8.26 -10.97
C LEU A 27 14.34 7.45 -11.50
N TYR A 28 13.35 8.10 -12.08
CA TYR A 28 12.22 7.45 -12.73
C TYR A 28 12.67 6.52 -13.86
N GLU A 29 13.55 6.99 -14.75
CA GLU A 29 14.11 6.19 -15.85
C GLU A 29 14.89 4.97 -15.33
N ALA A 30 15.66 5.14 -14.25
CA ALA A 30 16.37 4.05 -13.61
C ALA A 30 15.42 3.01 -13.00
N VAL A 31 14.30 3.43 -12.37
CA VAL A 31 13.27 2.53 -11.86
C VAL A 31 12.61 1.74 -12.99
N VAL A 32 12.22 2.39 -14.07
CA VAL A 32 11.63 1.73 -15.26
C VAL A 32 12.59 0.68 -15.82
N ALA A 33 13.86 1.04 -15.99
CA ALA A 33 14.89 0.12 -16.47
C ALA A 33 15.11 -1.06 -15.51
N PHE A 34 15.12 -0.79 -14.20
CA PHE A 34 15.32 -1.82 -13.19
C PHE A 34 14.14 -2.81 -13.14
N ILE A 35 12.91 -2.33 -13.21
CA ILE A 35 11.73 -3.22 -13.28
C ILE A 35 11.84 -4.12 -14.50
N LYS A 36 12.07 -3.55 -15.67
CA LYS A 36 12.14 -4.28 -16.94
C LYS A 36 13.26 -5.31 -16.99
N ASN A 37 14.45 -4.97 -16.46
CA ASN A 37 15.65 -5.78 -16.64
C ASN A 37 15.91 -6.74 -15.48
N GLU A 38 15.49 -6.42 -14.26
CA GLU A 38 15.80 -7.19 -13.07
C GLU A 38 14.57 -7.83 -12.42
N ILE A 39 13.39 -7.21 -12.47
CA ILE A 39 12.19 -7.72 -11.78
C ILE A 39 11.29 -8.53 -12.72
N ASP A 40 10.92 -7.99 -13.88
CA ASP A 40 10.02 -8.67 -14.82
C ASP A 40 10.53 -10.07 -15.22
N PRO A 41 11.83 -10.27 -15.50
CA PRO A 41 12.33 -11.59 -15.93
C PRO A 41 12.21 -12.69 -14.87
N VAL A 42 12.18 -12.33 -13.59
CA VAL A 42 12.16 -13.29 -12.48
C VAL A 42 10.79 -13.41 -11.79
N THR A 43 9.83 -12.58 -12.18
CA THR A 43 8.50 -12.55 -11.55
C THR A 43 7.78 -13.88 -11.62
N GLU A 44 7.80 -14.55 -12.78
CA GLU A 44 7.18 -15.86 -12.95
C GLU A 44 7.88 -16.94 -12.10
N GLU A 45 9.20 -16.92 -12.05
CA GLU A 45 9.99 -17.81 -11.21
C GLU A 45 9.68 -17.63 -9.73
N TYR A 46 9.57 -16.36 -9.27
CA TYR A 46 9.20 -16.04 -7.89
C TYR A 46 7.89 -16.71 -7.48
N PHE A 47 6.85 -16.65 -8.31
CA PHE A 47 5.57 -17.30 -8.01
C PHE A 47 5.66 -18.82 -8.07
N LYS A 48 6.36 -19.38 -9.05
CA LYS A 48 6.59 -20.83 -9.15
C LYS A 48 7.31 -21.40 -7.94
N LEU A 49 8.29 -20.70 -7.39
CA LEU A 49 8.99 -21.11 -6.15
C LEU A 49 8.06 -21.14 -4.93
N GLY A 50 6.96 -20.40 -4.97
CA GLY A 50 5.92 -20.43 -3.94
C GLY A 50 4.91 -21.56 -4.10
N GLU A 51 4.87 -22.25 -5.24
CA GLU A 51 3.91 -23.33 -5.48
C GLU A 51 4.28 -24.60 -4.72
N GLY A 52 3.25 -25.38 -4.32
CA GLY A 52 3.44 -26.72 -3.74
C GLY A 52 4.17 -26.77 -2.39
N ARG A 53 4.39 -25.62 -1.73
CA ARG A 53 5.00 -25.57 -0.40
C ARG A 53 4.09 -26.25 0.64
N PRO A 54 4.65 -27.00 1.61
CA PRO A 54 3.86 -27.73 2.63
C PRO A 54 3.04 -26.78 3.52
N ASP A 55 3.61 -25.64 3.86
CA ASP A 55 2.96 -24.59 4.62
C ASP A 55 2.86 -23.33 3.74
N ARG A 56 1.64 -22.96 3.38
CA ARG A 56 1.41 -21.80 2.52
C ARG A 56 1.72 -20.45 3.20
N TRP A 57 1.87 -20.42 4.54
CA TRP A 57 2.28 -19.25 5.32
C TRP A 57 3.80 -19.09 5.43
N GLN A 58 4.55 -19.98 4.82
CA GLN A 58 6.01 -19.84 4.67
C GLN A 58 6.37 -19.59 3.21
N PHE A 59 7.52 -18.98 2.98
CA PHE A 59 8.07 -18.85 1.63
C PHE A 59 8.53 -20.20 1.11
N GLY A 60 8.38 -20.41 -0.19
CA GLY A 60 8.96 -21.58 -0.86
C GLY A 60 10.49 -21.52 -0.87
N LYS A 61 11.11 -22.68 -1.01
CA LYS A 61 12.57 -22.78 -1.07
C LYS A 61 13.11 -21.96 -2.24
N GLY A 62 14.02 -21.00 -1.97
CA GLY A 62 14.60 -20.09 -2.96
C GLY A 62 13.77 -18.85 -3.24
N GLN A 63 12.49 -18.80 -2.83
CA GLN A 63 11.60 -17.67 -3.12
C GLN A 63 12.06 -16.39 -2.40
N LEU A 64 12.38 -16.50 -1.12
CA LEU A 64 12.85 -15.37 -0.33
C LEU A 64 14.26 -14.94 -0.77
N GLU A 65 15.13 -15.88 -1.04
CA GLU A 65 16.49 -15.63 -1.53
C GLU A 65 16.48 -14.85 -2.85
N LEU A 66 15.57 -15.22 -3.77
CA LEU A 66 15.39 -14.50 -5.03
C LEU A 66 14.95 -13.05 -4.79
N LEU A 67 13.95 -12.86 -3.92
CA LEU A 67 13.45 -11.53 -3.56
C LEU A 67 14.55 -10.67 -2.91
N GLU A 68 15.28 -11.20 -1.95
CA GLU A 68 16.36 -10.49 -1.26
C GLU A 68 17.54 -10.16 -2.19
N ALA A 69 17.82 -11.02 -3.16
CA ALA A 69 18.83 -10.71 -4.18
C ALA A 69 18.44 -9.50 -5.05
N ILE A 70 17.16 -9.38 -5.42
CA ILE A 70 16.65 -8.22 -6.16
C ILE A 70 16.70 -6.97 -5.28
N LYS A 71 16.27 -7.06 -4.01
CA LYS A 71 16.33 -5.97 -3.05
C LYS A 71 17.75 -5.46 -2.84
N ALA A 72 18.73 -6.37 -2.75
CA ALA A 72 20.15 -6.01 -2.66
C ALA A 72 20.63 -5.23 -3.89
N LYS A 73 20.25 -5.66 -5.10
CA LYS A 73 20.54 -4.92 -6.34
C LYS A 73 19.87 -3.55 -6.36
N ALA A 74 18.59 -3.44 -5.93
CA ALA A 74 17.90 -2.18 -5.86
C ALA A 74 18.61 -1.19 -4.94
N LYS A 75 19.00 -1.63 -3.73
CA LYS A 75 19.79 -0.82 -2.78
C LYS A 75 21.12 -0.37 -3.37
N ALA A 76 21.86 -1.28 -4.01
CA ALA A 76 23.17 -0.98 -4.63
C ALA A 76 23.06 0.08 -5.74
N ASN A 77 21.90 0.19 -6.38
CA ASN A 77 21.60 1.18 -7.41
C ASN A 77 20.92 2.46 -6.84
N GLY A 78 20.76 2.59 -5.52
CA GLY A 78 20.08 3.73 -4.89
C GLY A 78 18.57 3.77 -5.15
N LEU A 79 17.95 2.66 -5.54
CA LEU A 79 16.53 2.56 -5.87
C LEU A 79 15.74 2.00 -4.67
N TRP A 80 15.56 2.85 -3.63
CA TRP A 80 15.06 2.39 -2.35
C TRP A 80 14.27 3.47 -1.60
N ASN A 81 13.16 3.11 -0.94
CA ASN A 81 12.39 3.98 -0.05
C ASN A 81 11.83 5.28 -0.69
N PHE A 82 11.42 5.25 -1.94
CA PHE A 82 10.97 6.43 -2.69
C PHE A 82 9.78 7.19 -2.09
N PHE A 83 8.94 6.51 -1.32
CA PHE A 83 7.72 7.07 -0.73
C PHE A 83 8.00 8.06 0.40
N LEU A 84 9.19 8.00 1.01
CA LEU A 84 9.57 8.90 2.10
C LEU A 84 10.07 10.23 1.56
N PRO A 85 9.44 11.36 1.97
CA PRO A 85 9.82 12.68 1.49
C PRO A 85 11.13 13.21 2.11
N ASN A 86 11.60 12.62 3.23
CA ASN A 86 12.85 12.99 3.85
C ASN A 86 14.03 12.40 3.07
N SER A 87 15.00 13.25 2.70
CA SER A 87 16.18 12.83 1.95
C SER A 87 17.20 11.99 2.75
N GLU A 88 17.10 11.96 4.07
CA GLU A 88 17.96 11.12 4.93
C GLU A 88 17.48 9.68 4.98
N THR A 89 16.16 9.45 4.90
CA THR A 89 15.52 8.13 5.01
C THR A 89 14.94 7.63 3.69
N GLY A 90 14.64 8.54 2.77
CA GLY A 90 14.11 8.29 1.43
C GLY A 90 14.92 9.00 0.36
N GLN A 91 14.26 9.45 -0.70
CA GLN A 91 14.89 10.10 -1.85
C GLN A 91 14.57 11.61 -1.96
N GLY A 92 13.86 12.19 -0.98
CA GLY A 92 13.47 13.60 -1.00
C GLY A 92 12.47 13.96 -2.11
N LEU A 93 11.71 12.99 -2.61
CA LEU A 93 10.75 13.20 -3.70
C LEU A 93 9.49 13.90 -3.20
N SER A 94 8.92 14.75 -4.05
CA SER A 94 7.57 15.26 -3.86
C SER A 94 6.54 14.13 -4.05
N ASN A 95 5.32 14.31 -3.55
CA ASN A 95 4.23 13.36 -3.83
C ASN A 95 3.96 13.24 -5.33
N LEU A 96 4.10 14.34 -6.07
CA LEU A 96 3.95 14.37 -7.52
C LEU A 96 5.01 13.48 -8.21
N ASP A 97 6.28 13.63 -7.85
CA ASP A 97 7.36 12.81 -8.43
C ASP A 97 7.20 11.34 -8.09
N TYR A 98 6.87 11.05 -6.83
CA TYR A 98 6.60 9.67 -6.39
C TYR A 98 5.39 9.04 -7.10
N ALA A 99 4.37 9.85 -7.48
CA ALA A 99 3.20 9.33 -8.19
C ALA A 99 3.57 8.64 -9.52
N TYR A 100 4.52 9.18 -10.26
CA TYR A 100 5.02 8.57 -11.49
C TYR A 100 5.72 7.24 -11.22
N ILE A 101 6.62 7.22 -10.24
CA ILE A 101 7.36 6.01 -9.84
C ILE A 101 6.39 4.92 -9.33
N ALA A 102 5.46 5.29 -8.46
CA ALA A 102 4.49 4.36 -7.88
C ALA A 102 3.58 3.72 -8.95
N ALA A 103 3.25 4.44 -10.01
CA ALA A 103 2.51 3.86 -11.15
C ALA A 103 3.33 2.79 -11.88
N GLU A 104 4.63 2.99 -12.07
CA GLU A 104 5.52 1.96 -12.64
C GLU A 104 5.61 0.73 -11.73
N LEU A 105 5.79 0.95 -10.41
CA LEU A 105 5.80 -0.15 -9.43
C LEU A 105 4.49 -0.97 -9.47
N GLY A 106 3.36 -0.32 -9.73
CA GLY A 106 2.05 -0.98 -9.83
C GLY A 106 1.86 -1.90 -11.04
N LYS A 107 2.74 -1.85 -12.04
CA LYS A 107 2.70 -2.73 -13.22
C LYS A 107 3.15 -4.16 -12.94
N ASN A 108 3.95 -4.36 -11.89
CA ASN A 108 4.49 -5.66 -11.53
C ASN A 108 4.14 -5.99 -10.07
N PRO A 109 3.62 -7.20 -9.76
CA PRO A 109 3.09 -7.53 -8.44
C PRO A 109 4.12 -7.53 -7.31
N ILE A 110 5.41 -7.75 -7.59
CA ILE A 110 6.48 -7.77 -6.58
C ILE A 110 7.34 -6.49 -6.58
N ALA A 111 7.21 -5.61 -7.58
CA ALA A 111 8.10 -4.46 -7.72
C ALA A 111 8.06 -3.49 -6.52
N SER A 112 6.89 -3.25 -5.94
CA SER A 112 6.77 -2.39 -4.76
C SER A 112 7.58 -2.94 -3.59
N GLU A 113 7.59 -4.25 -3.37
CA GLU A 113 8.40 -4.86 -2.31
C GLU A 113 9.88 -4.86 -2.65
N CYS A 114 10.24 -5.14 -3.89
CA CYS A 114 11.64 -5.13 -4.33
C CYS A 114 12.35 -3.79 -4.09
N LEU A 115 11.60 -2.66 -4.05
CA LEU A 115 12.12 -1.32 -3.82
C LEU A 115 11.72 -0.74 -2.45
N ASN A 116 11.24 -1.59 -1.54
CA ASN A 116 10.75 -1.26 -0.19
C ASN A 116 9.65 -0.17 -0.18
N CYS A 117 8.78 -0.21 -1.16
CA CYS A 117 7.64 0.72 -1.31
C CYS A 117 6.29 0.03 -1.13
N SER A 118 6.27 -1.13 -0.44
CA SER A 118 5.06 -1.95 -0.26
C SER A 118 4.25 -1.51 0.96
N ALA A 119 2.93 -1.53 0.83
CA ALA A 119 2.03 -1.39 1.97
C ALA A 119 1.94 -2.75 2.74
N PRO A 120 1.69 -2.73 4.05
CA PRO A 120 1.43 -1.59 4.93
C PRO A 120 2.67 -0.85 5.44
N ASP A 121 3.88 -1.36 5.17
CA ASP A 121 5.14 -0.87 5.74
C ASP A 121 5.38 0.61 5.44
N THR A 122 5.08 1.07 4.22
CA THR A 122 5.26 2.48 3.86
C THR A 122 4.57 3.43 4.84
N GLY A 123 3.27 3.18 5.13
CA GLY A 123 2.54 4.01 6.08
C GLY A 123 3.02 3.85 7.52
N ASN A 124 3.48 2.67 7.90
CA ASN A 124 4.01 2.41 9.24
C ASN A 124 5.38 3.07 9.44
N MET A 125 6.24 3.06 8.41
CA MET A 125 7.51 3.78 8.42
C MET A 125 7.31 5.29 8.52
N GLU A 126 6.34 5.86 7.77
CA GLU A 126 5.98 7.29 7.88
C GLU A 126 5.52 7.66 9.30
N VAL A 127 4.72 6.81 9.95
CA VAL A 127 4.31 7.04 11.34
C VAL A 127 5.53 7.02 12.27
N LEU A 128 6.36 5.98 12.19
CA LEU A 128 7.54 5.86 13.06
C LEU A 128 8.54 6.99 12.83
N GLU A 129 8.73 7.42 11.58
CA GLU A 129 9.61 8.53 11.25
C GLU A 129 9.13 9.85 11.90
N ARG A 130 7.84 10.13 11.84
CA ARG A 130 7.26 11.38 12.33
C ARG A 130 7.07 11.45 13.83
N VAL A 131 6.64 10.35 14.45
CA VAL A 131 6.19 10.37 15.85
C VAL A 131 6.90 9.37 16.77
N GLY A 132 7.76 8.50 16.22
CA GLY A 132 8.54 7.55 17.02
C GLY A 132 9.62 8.23 17.85
N THR A 133 9.85 7.72 19.06
CA THR A 133 11.03 8.14 19.88
C THR A 133 12.32 7.62 19.22
N PRO A 134 13.50 8.16 19.58
CA PRO A 134 14.77 7.64 19.09
C PRO A 134 14.94 6.14 19.28
N GLU A 135 14.51 5.62 20.43
CA GLU A 135 14.58 4.18 20.77
C GLU A 135 13.63 3.36 19.90
N GLN A 136 12.39 3.83 19.68
CA GLN A 136 11.42 3.19 18.80
C GLN A 136 11.89 3.20 17.34
N LYS A 137 12.48 4.31 16.88
CA LYS A 137 13.05 4.41 15.54
C LYS A 137 14.20 3.43 15.36
N LYS A 138 15.15 3.40 16.29
CA LYS A 138 16.26 2.46 16.24
C LYS A 138 15.81 1.00 16.23
N LYS A 139 14.82 0.67 17.07
CA LYS A 139 14.35 -0.71 17.23
C LYS A 139 13.50 -1.19 16.05
N TRP A 140 12.66 -0.31 15.46
CA TRP A 140 11.63 -0.71 14.50
C TRP A 140 11.74 -0.04 13.14
N LEU A 141 12.01 1.29 13.10
CA LEU A 141 12.09 2.00 11.83
C LEU A 141 13.35 1.61 11.04
N GLU A 142 14.53 1.56 11.67
CA GLU A 142 15.77 1.19 10.99
C GLU A 142 15.69 -0.17 10.29
N PRO A 143 15.24 -1.27 10.95
CA PRO A 143 15.07 -2.56 10.27
C PRO A 143 14.01 -2.53 9.15
N LEU A 144 12.94 -1.74 9.30
CA LEU A 144 11.94 -1.55 8.25
C LEU A 144 12.52 -0.79 7.06
N LEU A 145 13.27 0.29 7.29
CA LEU A 145 13.97 1.05 6.23
C LEU A 145 14.98 0.17 5.51
N ASN A 146 15.62 -0.75 6.22
CA ASN A 146 16.52 -1.73 5.63
C ASN A 146 15.80 -2.87 4.91
N GLY A 147 14.48 -3.01 5.06
CA GLY A 147 13.69 -4.12 4.52
C GLY A 147 14.03 -5.49 5.15
N GLU A 148 14.56 -5.50 6.38
CA GLU A 148 14.92 -6.70 7.14
C GLU A 148 13.69 -7.34 7.79
N ILE A 149 12.72 -6.52 8.19
CA ILE A 149 11.45 -6.94 8.77
C ILE A 149 10.27 -6.34 8.01
N ARG A 150 9.08 -6.90 8.27
CA ARG A 150 7.80 -6.34 7.85
C ARG A 150 6.99 -5.92 9.07
N SER A 151 5.93 -5.17 8.83
CA SER A 151 5.03 -4.65 9.84
C SER A 151 3.58 -4.77 9.42
N ALA A 152 2.65 -4.60 10.38
CA ALA A 152 1.24 -4.50 10.07
C ALA A 152 0.57 -3.37 10.85
N TYR A 153 -0.60 -2.93 10.38
CA TYR A 153 -1.39 -1.89 11.03
C TYR A 153 -2.72 -2.47 11.50
N ALA A 154 -2.86 -2.65 12.81
CA ALA A 154 -3.98 -3.32 13.43
C ALA A 154 -5.03 -2.29 13.90
N MET A 155 -5.99 -1.98 13.02
CA MET A 155 -7.03 -0.99 13.30
C MET A 155 -8.43 -1.60 13.28
N THR A 156 -8.83 -2.24 12.19
CA THR A 156 -10.17 -2.75 11.93
C THR A 156 -10.56 -3.86 12.91
N GLU A 157 -11.81 -3.87 13.36
CA GLU A 157 -12.36 -4.83 14.35
C GLU A 157 -13.59 -5.56 13.79
N PRO A 158 -13.81 -6.85 14.17
CA PRO A 158 -14.93 -7.63 13.63
C PRO A 158 -16.31 -7.14 14.07
N ASP A 159 -16.43 -6.70 15.32
CA ASP A 159 -17.76 -6.49 15.95
C ASP A 159 -18.29 -5.06 15.82
N VAL A 160 -17.47 -4.13 15.29
CA VAL A 160 -17.85 -2.71 15.17
C VAL A 160 -17.61 -2.17 13.77
N SER A 161 -18.37 -1.14 13.40
CA SER A 161 -18.16 -0.41 12.14
C SER A 161 -16.87 0.44 12.23
N SER A 162 -15.74 -0.17 11.88
CA SER A 162 -14.41 0.43 12.00
C SER A 162 -14.13 1.54 10.97
N SER A 163 -15.05 1.75 10.01
CA SER A 163 -15.02 2.93 9.12
C SER A 163 -15.14 4.23 9.90
N ASP A 164 -15.85 4.22 11.03
CA ASP A 164 -15.77 5.26 12.05
C ASP A 164 -14.77 4.84 13.13
N ALA A 165 -13.56 5.37 13.06
CA ALA A 165 -12.49 5.05 13.99
C ALA A 165 -12.82 5.30 15.47
N LYS A 166 -13.89 6.05 15.77
CA LYS A 166 -14.34 6.30 17.15
C LYS A 166 -15.08 5.10 17.75
N ASN A 167 -15.51 4.14 16.91
CA ASN A 167 -16.22 2.95 17.34
C ASN A 167 -15.32 1.80 17.77
N LEU A 168 -14.02 1.92 17.59
CA LEU A 168 -13.07 0.85 17.96
C LEU A 168 -13.12 0.57 19.46
N GLU A 169 -13.23 -0.71 19.84
CA GLU A 169 -13.46 -1.19 21.22
C GLU A 169 -12.30 -2.02 21.80
N CYS A 170 -11.36 -2.49 20.97
CA CYS A 170 -10.17 -3.19 21.47
C CYS A 170 -9.40 -2.28 22.44
N ARG A 171 -9.25 -2.74 23.68
CA ARG A 171 -8.82 -1.91 24.82
C ARG A 171 -7.37 -2.11 25.19
N ALA A 172 -6.75 -1.04 25.66
CA ALA A 172 -5.50 -1.08 26.40
C ALA A 172 -5.68 -0.33 27.74
N VAL A 173 -5.38 -1.00 28.84
CA VAL A 173 -5.47 -0.44 30.19
C VAL A 173 -4.04 -0.37 30.75
N LEU A 174 -3.67 0.79 31.31
CA LEU A 174 -2.38 0.93 31.96
C LEU A 174 -2.40 0.20 33.33
N ASP A 175 -1.53 -0.78 33.50
CA ASP A 175 -1.34 -1.55 34.71
C ASP A 175 0.15 -1.45 35.14
N GLY A 176 0.43 -0.57 36.05
CA GLY A 176 1.80 -0.21 36.44
C GLY A 176 2.55 0.46 35.26
N ASP A 177 3.63 -0.16 34.84
CA ASP A 177 4.47 0.32 33.72
C ASP A 177 4.19 -0.41 32.39
N GLU A 178 3.08 -1.14 32.30
CA GLU A 178 2.70 -1.91 31.13
C GLU A 178 1.26 -1.59 30.66
N TRP A 179 1.03 -1.67 29.36
CA TRP A 179 -0.30 -1.70 28.76
C TRP A 179 -0.80 -3.14 28.69
N LEU A 180 -1.94 -3.41 29.30
CA LEU A 180 -2.68 -4.67 29.19
C LEU A 180 -3.72 -4.55 28.07
N ILE A 181 -3.56 -5.35 27.02
CA ILE A 181 -4.35 -5.26 25.79
C ILE A 181 -5.25 -6.48 25.64
N ASN A 182 -6.55 -6.24 25.38
CA ASN A 182 -7.55 -7.28 25.12
C ASN A 182 -8.49 -6.87 24.00
N GLY A 183 -8.84 -7.81 23.12
CA GLY A 183 -9.77 -7.62 22.01
C GLY A 183 -9.33 -8.30 20.73
N GLU A 184 -9.98 -7.95 19.63
CA GLU A 184 -9.73 -8.56 18.33
C GLU A 184 -9.53 -7.51 17.24
N LYS A 185 -8.75 -7.86 16.23
CA LYS A 185 -8.51 -7.08 15.01
C LYS A 185 -8.59 -8.01 13.81
N PHE A 186 -9.20 -7.58 12.71
CA PHE A 186 -9.31 -8.42 11.52
C PHE A 186 -8.99 -7.66 10.23
N TYR A 187 -8.79 -8.37 9.13
CA TYR A 187 -8.27 -7.82 7.87
C TYR A 187 -6.91 -7.11 8.05
N ILE A 188 -6.07 -7.62 8.94
CA ILE A 188 -4.75 -7.03 9.22
C ILE A 188 -3.75 -7.49 8.17
N SER A 189 -3.58 -6.65 7.15
CA SER A 189 -2.71 -6.93 6.00
C SER A 189 -1.26 -7.10 6.40
N GLY A 190 -0.63 -8.16 5.91
CA GLY A 190 0.78 -8.46 6.15
C GLY A 190 1.08 -9.14 7.47
N ALA A 191 0.08 -9.31 8.37
CA ALA A 191 0.31 -9.96 9.67
C ALA A 191 0.57 -11.48 9.56
N GLY A 192 0.26 -12.10 8.43
CA GLY A 192 0.59 -13.51 8.16
C GLY A 192 2.03 -13.74 7.69
N ASP A 193 2.69 -12.70 7.22
CA ASP A 193 4.06 -12.80 6.73
C ASP A 193 5.02 -13.18 7.89
N PRO A 194 5.83 -14.23 7.78
CA PRO A 194 6.76 -14.66 8.82
C PRO A 194 7.80 -13.58 9.18
N ARG A 195 8.01 -12.60 8.30
CA ARG A 195 8.88 -11.45 8.53
C ARG A 195 8.17 -10.30 9.27
N CYS A 196 6.85 -10.35 9.47
CA CYS A 196 6.12 -9.35 10.26
C CYS A 196 6.53 -9.45 11.72
N LYS A 197 7.16 -8.40 12.25
CA LYS A 197 7.70 -8.38 13.61
C LYS A 197 7.00 -7.39 14.54
N ILE A 198 6.28 -6.42 13.96
CA ILE A 198 5.68 -5.33 14.73
C ILE A 198 4.31 -4.95 14.19
N LEU A 199 3.37 -4.75 15.10
CA LEU A 199 2.06 -4.17 14.85
C LEU A 199 2.02 -2.73 15.37
N ILE A 200 1.43 -1.82 14.60
CA ILE A 200 0.94 -0.56 15.12
C ILE A 200 -0.56 -0.74 15.39
N CYS A 201 -0.92 -0.83 16.69
CA CYS A 201 -2.28 -1.12 17.11
C CYS A 201 -3.04 0.14 17.51
N MET A 202 -4.20 0.38 16.90
CA MET A 202 -5.16 1.41 17.33
C MET A 202 -6.03 0.84 18.44
N LEU A 203 -5.93 1.40 19.65
CA LEU A 203 -6.52 0.85 20.87
C LEU A 203 -7.25 1.92 21.67
N MET A 204 -8.38 1.57 22.30
CA MET A 204 -9.08 2.44 23.22
C MET A 204 -8.36 2.46 24.56
N THR A 205 -7.82 3.62 24.95
CA THR A 205 -7.12 3.84 26.23
C THR A 205 -7.91 4.74 27.18
N ASN A 206 -8.76 5.63 26.66
CA ASN A 206 -9.54 6.58 27.45
C ASN A 206 -11.02 6.58 27.02
N PRO A 207 -11.84 5.62 27.46
CA PRO A 207 -13.23 5.49 27.02
C PRO A 207 -14.12 6.69 27.39
N ASP A 208 -13.79 7.38 28.46
CA ASP A 208 -14.56 8.53 28.97
C ASP A 208 -14.12 9.87 28.36
N GLY A 209 -13.05 9.86 27.56
CA GLY A 209 -12.52 11.05 26.90
C GLY A 209 -13.36 11.54 25.73
N PRO A 210 -12.99 12.71 25.17
CA PRO A 210 -13.62 13.23 23.95
C PRO A 210 -13.48 12.21 22.81
N PRO A 211 -14.45 12.09 21.88
CA PRO A 211 -14.47 11.02 20.87
C PRO A 211 -13.20 10.84 20.06
N HIS A 212 -12.51 11.94 19.71
CA HIS A 212 -11.27 11.90 18.94
C HIS A 212 -9.99 11.68 19.79
N SER A 213 -10.14 11.63 21.13
CA SER A 213 -9.05 11.43 22.10
C SER A 213 -9.22 10.16 22.93
N ARG A 214 -10.11 9.24 22.52
CA ARG A 214 -10.30 7.96 23.19
C ARG A 214 -9.25 6.92 22.86
N HIS A 215 -8.62 7.05 21.69
CA HIS A 215 -7.77 6.02 21.12
C HIS A 215 -6.32 6.49 21.07
N SER A 216 -5.43 5.54 21.30
CA SER A 216 -3.98 5.69 21.20
C SER A 216 -3.42 4.68 20.21
N GLN A 217 -2.19 4.89 19.76
CA GLN A 217 -1.48 3.88 18.98
C GLN A 217 -0.33 3.31 19.80
N ILE A 218 -0.28 1.99 19.90
CA ILE A 218 0.70 1.26 20.70
C ILE A 218 1.42 0.25 19.81
N LEU A 219 2.74 0.18 19.92
CA LEU A 219 3.59 -0.80 19.25
C LEU A 219 3.48 -2.14 19.98
N VAL A 220 3.04 -3.18 19.26
CA VAL A 220 2.91 -4.54 19.80
C VAL A 220 3.76 -5.48 18.97
N PRO A 221 4.88 -6.03 19.50
CA PRO A 221 5.65 -7.07 18.80
C PRO A 221 4.77 -8.30 18.54
N MET A 222 4.95 -8.93 17.37
CA MET A 222 4.14 -10.09 16.98
C MET A 222 4.37 -11.33 17.87
N ASP A 223 5.54 -11.44 18.49
CA ASP A 223 5.92 -12.52 19.39
C ASP A 223 5.56 -12.28 20.86
N THR A 224 4.81 -11.20 21.15
CA THR A 224 4.35 -10.92 22.53
C THR A 224 3.36 -12.00 22.98
N PRO A 225 3.54 -12.62 24.17
CA PRO A 225 2.59 -13.59 24.71
C PRO A 225 1.15 -13.05 24.71
N GLY A 226 0.20 -13.86 24.24
CA GLY A 226 -1.21 -13.48 24.12
C GLY A 226 -1.60 -12.88 22.77
N VAL A 227 -0.65 -12.61 21.88
CA VAL A 227 -0.94 -12.30 20.48
C VAL A 227 -1.17 -13.59 19.71
N GLU A 228 -2.36 -13.79 19.18
CA GLU A 228 -2.75 -14.97 18.43
C GLU A 228 -3.19 -14.60 17.02
N ILE A 229 -2.70 -15.33 16.01
CA ILE A 229 -3.28 -15.33 14.66
C ILE A 229 -4.40 -16.35 14.65
N VAL A 230 -5.66 -15.89 14.67
CA VAL A 230 -6.85 -16.76 14.68
C VAL A 230 -7.01 -17.46 13.32
N GLY A 231 -6.71 -16.73 12.24
CA GLY A 231 -6.77 -17.25 10.89
C GLY A 231 -6.67 -16.15 9.83
N ALA A 232 -6.68 -16.57 8.57
CA ALA A 232 -6.69 -15.65 7.45
C ALA A 232 -8.11 -15.27 7.05
N MET A 233 -8.28 -14.01 6.64
CA MET A 233 -9.50 -13.54 5.99
C MET A 233 -9.42 -13.83 4.49
N HIS A 234 -10.45 -14.44 3.95
CA HIS A 234 -10.53 -14.77 2.53
C HIS A 234 -11.28 -13.66 1.77
N VAL A 235 -10.74 -13.25 0.65
CA VAL A 235 -11.38 -12.32 -0.28
C VAL A 235 -11.60 -13.06 -1.60
N PHE A 236 -12.86 -13.27 -1.97
CA PHE A 236 -13.25 -14.10 -3.12
C PHE A 236 -12.61 -15.51 -3.14
N GLY A 237 -12.37 -16.07 -1.95
CA GLY A 237 -11.76 -17.40 -1.80
C GLY A 237 -10.23 -17.41 -1.66
N GLU A 238 -9.56 -16.31 -1.94
CA GLU A 238 -8.11 -16.15 -1.81
C GLU A 238 -7.71 -15.59 -0.44
N ASP A 239 -6.64 -16.12 0.14
CA ASP A 239 -6.12 -15.72 1.46
C ASP A 239 -4.82 -14.89 1.39
N ASP A 240 -4.29 -14.65 0.18
CA ASP A 240 -3.10 -13.85 -0.11
C ASP A 240 -1.82 -14.32 0.66
N ALA A 241 -1.72 -15.63 0.90
CA ALA A 241 -0.56 -16.21 1.59
C ALA A 241 0.75 -16.05 0.78
N PRO A 242 1.89 -15.74 1.43
CA PRO A 242 2.14 -15.78 2.87
C PRO A 242 1.88 -14.46 3.61
N HIS A 243 1.57 -13.36 2.91
CA HIS A 243 1.34 -12.05 3.54
C HIS A 243 0.03 -12.02 4.34
N GLY A 244 -1.06 -12.39 3.68
CA GLY A 244 -2.40 -12.52 4.23
C GLY A 244 -3.03 -11.26 4.78
N HIS A 245 -4.31 -11.40 5.11
CA HIS A 245 -5.09 -10.41 5.86
C HIS A 245 -5.61 -11.13 7.10
N MET A 246 -4.96 -10.96 8.25
CA MET A 246 -5.21 -11.81 9.41
C MET A 246 -6.30 -11.30 10.33
N HIS A 247 -6.98 -12.26 10.95
CA HIS A 247 -7.74 -12.07 12.17
C HIS A 247 -6.80 -12.31 13.35
N LEU A 248 -6.63 -11.30 14.18
CA LEU A 248 -5.77 -11.31 15.36
C LEU A 248 -6.61 -11.22 16.61
N ARG A 249 -6.22 -11.99 17.65
CA ARG A 249 -6.77 -11.90 19.00
C ARG A 249 -5.68 -11.52 19.97
N PHE A 250 -6.01 -10.62 20.89
CA PHE A 250 -5.17 -10.17 21.99
C PHE A 250 -5.81 -10.64 23.29
N THR A 251 -5.12 -11.50 24.03
CA THR A 251 -5.57 -12.00 25.32
C THR A 251 -4.50 -11.68 26.36
N ASP A 252 -4.81 -10.74 27.24
CA ASP A 252 -3.90 -10.28 28.30
C ASP A 252 -2.48 -9.94 27.80
N VAL A 253 -2.39 -9.36 26.60
CA VAL A 253 -1.13 -8.96 25.99
C VAL A 253 -0.53 -7.79 26.77
N ARG A 254 0.71 -7.95 27.22
CA ARG A 254 1.43 -6.94 28.00
C ARG A 254 2.59 -6.36 27.20
N VAL A 255 2.61 -5.04 27.07
CA VAL A 255 3.72 -4.31 26.44
C VAL A 255 4.12 -3.12 27.32
N PRO A 256 5.41 -2.73 27.31
CA PRO A 256 5.88 -1.60 28.08
C PRO A 256 5.12 -0.30 27.77
N LYS A 257 4.92 0.55 28.77
CA LYS A 257 4.31 1.88 28.62
C LYS A 257 5.00 2.72 27.52
N SER A 258 6.30 2.55 27.36
CA SER A 258 7.11 3.22 26.34
C SER A 258 6.80 2.81 24.90
N ASN A 259 5.98 1.78 24.67
CA ASN A 259 5.54 1.38 23.34
C ASN A 259 4.43 2.27 22.77
N MET A 260 3.89 3.20 23.55
CA MET A 260 2.93 4.20 23.06
C MET A 260 3.59 5.18 22.11
N LEU A 261 2.93 5.46 20.99
CA LEU A 261 3.37 6.47 20.02
C LEU A 261 2.79 7.84 20.40
N LEU A 262 3.63 8.88 20.39
CA LEU A 262 3.30 10.29 20.59
C LEU A 262 2.66 10.64 21.93
N GLY A 263 1.78 9.81 22.48
CA GLY A 263 1.08 10.00 23.73
C GLY A 263 -0.35 9.50 23.72
N GLU A 264 -0.94 9.41 24.92
CA GLU A 264 -2.30 8.92 25.10
C GLU A 264 -3.35 9.84 24.43
N GLY A 265 -4.37 9.24 23.84
CA GLY A 265 -5.47 9.92 23.17
C GLY A 265 -5.12 10.54 21.82
N ARG A 266 -3.92 10.34 21.30
CA ARG A 266 -3.46 10.91 20.01
C ARG A 266 -3.51 9.94 18.83
N GLY A 267 -4.15 8.79 19.01
CA GLY A 267 -4.23 7.76 17.96
C GLY A 267 -4.94 8.22 16.69
N PHE A 268 -6.01 9.03 16.83
CA PHE A 268 -6.71 9.57 15.68
C PHE A 268 -5.83 10.55 14.88
N GLU A 269 -5.11 11.43 15.55
CA GLU A 269 -4.15 12.36 14.94
C GLU A 269 -3.08 11.62 14.14
N ILE A 270 -2.46 10.60 14.72
CA ILE A 270 -1.46 9.76 14.05
C ILE A 270 -2.08 9.06 12.83
N SER A 271 -3.32 8.57 12.93
CA SER A 271 -4.02 7.93 11.81
C SER A 271 -4.23 8.89 10.63
N GLN A 272 -4.48 10.19 10.87
CA GLN A 272 -4.62 11.16 9.78
C GLN A 272 -3.29 11.39 9.04
N VAL A 273 -2.16 11.36 9.75
CA VAL A 273 -0.82 11.45 9.17
C VAL A 273 -0.56 10.28 8.21
N ARG A 274 -0.94 9.06 8.60
CA ARG A 274 -0.74 7.84 7.82
C ARG A 274 -1.71 7.68 6.66
N LEU A 275 -3.00 7.92 6.92
CA LEU A 275 -4.07 7.58 5.96
C LEU A 275 -4.16 8.60 4.80
N GLY A 276 -3.71 9.82 4.97
CA GLY A 276 -3.68 10.84 3.91
C GLY A 276 -2.81 10.39 2.74
N PRO A 277 -1.49 10.28 2.91
CA PRO A 277 -0.58 9.79 1.89
C PRO A 277 -0.91 8.36 1.42
N GLY A 278 -1.26 7.45 2.33
CA GLY A 278 -1.58 6.07 2.01
C GLY A 278 -2.73 5.94 1.00
N ARG A 279 -3.76 6.78 1.06
CA ARG A 279 -4.88 6.75 0.10
C ARG A 279 -4.41 7.05 -1.32
N ILE A 280 -3.58 8.07 -1.49
CA ILE A 280 -3.10 8.46 -2.82
C ILE A 280 -2.05 7.47 -3.34
N HIS A 281 -1.19 6.91 -2.49
CA HIS A 281 -0.22 5.89 -2.88
C HIS A 281 -0.90 4.63 -3.45
N HIS A 282 -2.03 4.20 -2.88
CA HIS A 282 -2.84 3.13 -3.46
C HIS A 282 -3.38 3.49 -4.84
N CYS A 283 -3.90 4.70 -5.03
CA CYS A 283 -4.38 5.15 -6.33
C CYS A 283 -3.26 5.20 -7.37
N MET A 284 -2.06 5.65 -7.00
CA MET A 284 -0.89 5.69 -7.87
C MET A 284 -0.54 4.28 -8.38
N ARG A 285 -0.41 3.32 -7.48
CA ARG A 285 -0.11 1.92 -7.85
C ARG A 285 -1.22 1.27 -8.67
N SER A 286 -2.48 1.56 -8.35
CA SER A 286 -3.63 1.02 -9.09
C SER A 286 -3.65 1.45 -10.55
N ILE A 287 -3.15 2.65 -10.89
CA ILE A 287 -2.97 3.05 -12.30
C ILE A 287 -2.00 2.13 -13.01
N GLY A 288 -0.90 1.73 -12.36
CA GLY A 288 0.03 0.75 -12.91
C GLY A 288 -0.63 -0.60 -13.20
N ALA A 289 -1.47 -1.10 -12.27
CA ALA A 289 -2.23 -2.33 -12.49
C ALA A 289 -3.18 -2.22 -13.70
N ALA A 290 -3.87 -1.06 -13.86
CA ALA A 290 -4.72 -0.81 -15.02
C ALA A 290 -3.92 -0.74 -16.32
N GLU A 291 -2.72 -0.14 -16.34
CA GLU A 291 -1.80 -0.14 -17.48
C GLU A 291 -1.40 -1.57 -17.87
N ARG A 292 -1.06 -2.39 -16.88
CA ARG A 292 -0.74 -3.80 -17.12
C ARG A 292 -1.92 -4.58 -17.68
N ALA A 293 -3.11 -4.38 -17.14
CA ALA A 293 -4.33 -5.00 -17.67
C ALA A 293 -4.61 -4.59 -19.12
N LEU A 294 -4.47 -3.30 -19.45
CA LEU A 294 -4.61 -2.81 -20.83
C LEU A 294 -3.57 -3.42 -21.76
N GLU A 295 -2.30 -3.52 -21.34
CA GLU A 295 -1.25 -4.17 -22.13
C GLU A 295 -1.61 -5.63 -22.45
N LEU A 296 -2.02 -6.39 -21.43
CA LEU A 296 -2.45 -7.78 -21.59
C LEU A 296 -3.69 -7.89 -22.51
N MET A 297 -4.66 -7.00 -22.34
CA MET A 297 -5.86 -6.88 -23.20
C MET A 297 -5.48 -6.68 -24.68
N VAL A 298 -4.56 -5.76 -24.95
CA VAL A 298 -4.09 -5.48 -26.32
C VAL A 298 -3.34 -6.68 -26.89
N ARG A 299 -2.40 -7.25 -26.15
CA ARG A 299 -1.62 -8.44 -26.56
C ARG A 299 -2.56 -9.60 -26.89
N ARG A 300 -3.53 -9.90 -26.01
CA ARG A 300 -4.53 -10.95 -26.24
C ARG A 300 -5.40 -10.63 -27.45
N GLY A 301 -5.87 -9.40 -27.55
CA GLY A 301 -6.73 -8.95 -28.67
C GLY A 301 -6.06 -9.09 -30.03
N LEU A 302 -4.75 -8.91 -30.13
CA LEU A 302 -3.98 -9.02 -31.37
C LEU A 302 -3.56 -10.47 -31.69
N SER A 303 -3.25 -11.28 -30.68
CA SER A 303 -2.70 -12.63 -30.86
C SER A 303 -3.76 -13.73 -30.99
N ARG A 304 -4.98 -13.53 -30.46
CA ARG A 304 -6.05 -14.53 -30.50
C ARG A 304 -7.02 -14.24 -31.63
N GLU A 305 -7.30 -15.24 -32.46
CA GLU A 305 -8.26 -15.17 -33.55
C GLU A 305 -9.55 -15.91 -33.25
N ALA A 306 -10.67 -15.35 -33.69
CA ALA A 306 -11.97 -16.00 -33.71
C ALA A 306 -12.75 -15.45 -34.93
N PHE A 307 -13.57 -16.28 -35.56
CA PHE A 307 -14.36 -15.91 -36.72
C PHE A 307 -13.51 -15.27 -37.87
N GLY A 308 -12.28 -15.79 -38.03
CA GLY A 308 -11.37 -15.40 -39.11
C GLY A 308 -10.69 -14.02 -38.93
N LYS A 309 -10.66 -13.47 -37.71
CA LYS A 309 -9.99 -12.19 -37.39
C LYS A 309 -9.49 -12.13 -35.94
N PRO A 310 -8.48 -11.28 -35.67
CA PRO A 310 -8.04 -10.99 -34.32
C PRO A 310 -9.20 -10.48 -33.45
N LEU A 311 -9.20 -10.88 -32.15
CA LEU A 311 -10.24 -10.47 -31.19
C LEU A 311 -10.38 -8.96 -31.11
N ALA A 312 -9.27 -8.21 -31.21
CA ALA A 312 -9.28 -6.74 -31.21
C ALA A 312 -10.18 -6.13 -32.32
N ARG A 313 -10.43 -6.87 -33.41
CA ARG A 313 -11.28 -6.43 -34.55
C ARG A 313 -12.71 -6.95 -34.44
N LEU A 314 -13.10 -7.58 -33.35
CA LEU A 314 -14.43 -8.15 -33.16
C LEU A 314 -15.28 -7.24 -32.27
N GLY A 315 -16.49 -6.89 -32.76
CA GLY A 315 -17.52 -6.18 -32.02
C GLY A 315 -16.98 -4.93 -31.30
N LYS A 316 -17.27 -4.84 -30.00
CA LYS A 316 -16.88 -3.70 -29.13
C LYS A 316 -15.46 -3.73 -28.61
N ASN A 317 -14.64 -4.77 -28.89
CA ASN A 317 -13.33 -4.92 -28.25
C ASN A 317 -12.38 -3.73 -28.53
N THR A 318 -12.38 -3.18 -29.74
CA THR A 318 -11.63 -1.95 -30.04
C THR A 318 -12.10 -0.76 -29.21
N GLU A 319 -13.41 -0.63 -29.01
CA GLU A 319 -14.02 0.42 -28.20
C GLU A 319 -13.62 0.26 -26.70
N VAL A 320 -13.65 -0.96 -26.18
CA VAL A 320 -13.24 -1.28 -24.80
C VAL A 320 -11.79 -0.90 -24.57
N ILE A 321 -10.88 -1.28 -25.48
CA ILE A 321 -9.45 -0.91 -25.42
C ILE A 321 -9.28 0.61 -25.44
N GLY A 322 -9.99 1.31 -26.35
CA GLY A 322 -9.94 2.76 -26.43
C GLY A 322 -10.46 3.45 -25.16
N LYS A 323 -11.58 2.98 -24.62
CA LYS A 323 -12.13 3.50 -23.35
C LYS A 323 -11.19 3.26 -22.18
N ALA A 324 -10.58 2.08 -22.07
CA ALA A 324 -9.61 1.78 -21.03
C ALA A 324 -8.44 2.78 -21.05
N ARG A 325 -7.89 3.11 -22.23
CA ARG A 325 -6.85 4.13 -22.36
C ARG A 325 -7.31 5.51 -21.88
N ILE A 326 -8.50 5.94 -22.29
CA ILE A 326 -9.08 7.24 -21.89
C ILE A 326 -9.26 7.30 -20.37
N GLU A 327 -9.81 6.24 -19.76
CA GLU A 327 -10.03 6.17 -18.32
C GLU A 327 -8.71 6.18 -17.52
N ILE A 328 -7.68 5.48 -17.99
CA ILE A 328 -6.36 5.47 -17.37
C ILE A 328 -5.76 6.88 -17.37
N GLU A 329 -5.82 7.59 -18.49
CA GLU A 329 -5.30 8.96 -18.57
C GLU A 329 -6.10 9.93 -17.68
N ALA A 330 -7.43 9.81 -17.66
CA ALA A 330 -8.27 10.63 -16.76
C ALA A 330 -7.93 10.39 -15.28
N MET A 331 -7.77 9.12 -14.88
CA MET A 331 -7.36 8.76 -13.52
C MET A 331 -5.97 9.29 -13.20
N ARG A 332 -5.00 9.15 -14.11
CA ARG A 332 -3.63 9.64 -13.95
C ARG A 332 -3.60 11.13 -13.69
N LEU A 333 -4.28 11.92 -14.53
CA LEU A 333 -4.35 13.38 -14.38
C LEU A 333 -4.97 13.77 -13.03
N MET A 334 -6.01 13.09 -12.58
CA MET A 334 -6.63 13.34 -11.28
C MET A 334 -5.71 12.97 -10.12
N VAL A 335 -4.98 11.87 -10.21
CA VAL A 335 -4.01 11.44 -9.18
C VAL A 335 -2.83 12.41 -9.11
N LEU A 336 -2.26 12.81 -10.24
CA LEU A 336 -1.18 13.82 -10.29
C LEU A 336 -1.66 15.16 -9.71
N ARG A 337 -2.89 15.58 -10.03
CA ARG A 337 -3.49 16.79 -9.47
C ARG A 337 -3.65 16.71 -7.94
N ALA A 338 -4.07 15.54 -7.43
CA ALA A 338 -4.17 15.31 -5.99
C ALA A 338 -2.80 15.30 -5.31
N ALA A 339 -1.79 14.67 -5.91
CA ALA A 339 -0.41 14.69 -5.44
C ALA A 339 0.15 16.11 -5.39
N ARG A 340 -0.03 16.88 -6.46
CA ARG A 340 0.36 18.29 -6.53
C ARG A 340 -0.34 19.14 -5.46
N ALA A 341 -1.64 18.88 -5.21
CA ALA A 341 -2.36 19.56 -4.14
C ALA A 341 -1.75 19.29 -2.76
N MET A 342 -1.34 18.03 -2.49
CA MET A 342 -0.65 17.71 -1.23
C MET A 342 0.67 18.45 -1.09
N ASP A 343 1.46 18.56 -2.16
CA ASP A 343 2.75 19.23 -2.16
C ASP A 343 2.61 20.76 -1.99
N THR A 344 1.55 21.36 -2.55
CA THR A 344 1.38 22.82 -2.58
C THR A 344 0.48 23.36 -1.48
N MET A 345 -0.51 22.58 -1.01
CA MET A 345 -1.52 23.03 -0.05
C MET A 345 -1.43 22.31 1.30
N GLY A 346 -0.66 21.20 1.36
CA GLY A 346 -0.60 20.32 2.52
C GLY A 346 -1.79 19.37 2.62
N ASN A 347 -1.67 18.36 3.48
CA ASN A 347 -2.61 17.23 3.57
C ASN A 347 -4.04 17.64 3.95
N ALA A 348 -4.18 18.63 4.83
CA ALA A 348 -5.48 19.08 5.32
C ALA A 348 -6.33 19.70 4.21
N GLU A 349 -5.74 20.60 3.44
CA GLU A 349 -6.42 21.31 2.34
C GLU A 349 -6.58 20.41 1.09
N ALA A 350 -5.64 19.51 0.85
CA ALA A 350 -5.71 18.55 -0.25
C ALA A 350 -6.75 17.44 -0.06
N ARG A 351 -7.36 17.30 1.14
CA ARG A 351 -8.26 16.19 1.48
C ARG A 351 -9.40 15.94 0.48
N VAL A 352 -9.93 16.98 -0.13
CA VAL A 352 -11.01 16.86 -1.12
C VAL A 352 -10.50 16.14 -2.36
N TRP A 353 -9.31 16.50 -2.85
CA TRP A 353 -8.66 15.86 -4.00
C TRP A 353 -8.32 14.40 -3.72
N VAL A 354 -7.73 14.14 -2.52
CA VAL A 354 -7.40 12.78 -2.07
C VAL A 354 -8.66 11.90 -1.97
N SER A 355 -9.77 12.46 -1.45
CA SER A 355 -11.04 11.73 -1.36
C SER A 355 -11.65 11.46 -2.75
N ALA A 356 -11.59 12.43 -3.65
CA ALA A 356 -12.10 12.28 -5.02
C ALA A 356 -11.39 11.17 -5.79
N VAL A 357 -10.04 11.13 -5.75
CA VAL A 357 -9.28 10.07 -6.44
C VAL A 357 -9.52 8.71 -5.79
N LYS A 358 -9.64 8.64 -4.45
CA LYS A 358 -9.89 7.39 -3.75
C LYS A 358 -11.29 6.83 -4.04
N ALA A 359 -12.27 7.67 -4.30
CA ALA A 359 -13.60 7.25 -4.75
C ALA A 359 -13.59 6.77 -6.22
N MET A 360 -12.87 7.47 -7.10
CA MET A 360 -12.92 7.23 -8.54
C MET A 360 -12.02 6.09 -9.00
N VAL A 361 -10.75 6.07 -8.54
CA VAL A 361 -9.70 5.21 -9.13
C VAL A 361 -10.00 3.72 -8.92
N PRO A 362 -10.33 3.21 -7.71
CA PRO A 362 -10.53 1.77 -7.51
C PRO A 362 -11.64 1.20 -8.38
N GLU A 363 -12.78 1.88 -8.49
CA GLU A 363 -13.93 1.45 -9.28
C GLU A 363 -13.54 1.32 -10.76
N ARG A 364 -12.87 2.34 -11.30
CA ARG A 364 -12.50 2.35 -12.74
C ARG A 364 -11.41 1.35 -13.05
N VAL A 365 -10.43 1.15 -12.18
CA VAL A 365 -9.39 0.13 -12.33
C VAL A 365 -10.00 -1.27 -12.32
N CYS A 366 -10.89 -1.58 -11.37
CA CYS A 366 -11.61 -2.86 -11.35
C CYS A 366 -12.36 -3.11 -12.65
N LYS A 367 -13.04 -2.08 -13.21
CA LYS A 367 -13.74 -2.20 -14.48
C LYS A 367 -12.80 -2.49 -15.66
N ILE A 368 -11.62 -1.85 -15.71
CA ILE A 368 -10.63 -2.11 -16.75
C ILE A 368 -10.10 -3.54 -16.67
N ILE A 369 -9.83 -4.04 -15.45
CA ILE A 369 -9.37 -5.41 -15.22
C ILE A 369 -10.47 -6.40 -15.61
N ASP A 370 -11.73 -6.17 -15.22
CA ASP A 370 -12.88 -7.00 -15.62
C ASP A 370 -13.01 -7.09 -17.15
N GLU A 371 -12.93 -5.97 -17.86
CA GLU A 371 -12.97 -5.97 -19.34
C GLU A 371 -11.74 -6.70 -19.94
N ALA A 372 -10.57 -6.65 -19.31
CA ALA A 372 -9.42 -7.43 -19.73
C ALA A 372 -9.70 -8.94 -19.56
N MET A 373 -10.25 -9.36 -18.42
CA MET A 373 -10.66 -10.74 -18.16
C MET A 373 -11.66 -11.22 -19.21
N GLN A 374 -12.64 -10.38 -19.60
CA GLN A 374 -13.61 -10.70 -20.65
C GLN A 374 -12.94 -11.01 -21.99
N ILE A 375 -11.93 -10.24 -22.41
CA ILE A 375 -11.17 -10.49 -23.65
C ILE A 375 -10.37 -11.80 -23.59
N PHE A 376 -9.93 -12.22 -22.40
CA PHE A 376 -9.28 -13.51 -22.21
C PHE A 376 -10.27 -14.70 -22.22
N GLY A 377 -11.58 -14.44 -22.04
CA GLY A 377 -12.60 -15.47 -21.90
C GLY A 377 -12.39 -16.29 -20.62
N ALA A 378 -12.70 -17.58 -20.63
CA ALA A 378 -12.53 -18.46 -19.46
C ALA A 378 -11.11 -18.46 -18.89
N THR A 379 -10.08 -18.21 -19.71
CA THR A 379 -8.70 -18.07 -19.25
C THR A 379 -8.54 -16.88 -18.31
N GLY A 380 -9.31 -15.81 -18.51
CA GLY A 380 -9.22 -14.57 -17.71
C GLY A 380 -9.58 -14.72 -16.24
N ILE A 381 -10.36 -15.76 -15.89
CA ILE A 381 -10.74 -16.07 -14.49
C ILE A 381 -9.99 -17.30 -13.94
N SER A 382 -8.86 -17.62 -14.53
CA SER A 382 -8.08 -18.80 -14.16
C SER A 382 -6.65 -18.41 -13.79
N GLN A 383 -5.93 -19.35 -13.17
CA GLN A 383 -4.51 -19.23 -12.83
C GLN A 383 -3.57 -19.05 -14.05
N TRP A 384 -4.10 -19.06 -15.27
CA TRP A 384 -3.34 -18.97 -16.54
C TRP A 384 -3.13 -17.50 -16.98
N THR A 385 -3.63 -16.56 -16.24
CA THR A 385 -3.42 -15.12 -16.46
C THR A 385 -3.10 -14.42 -15.14
N PRO A 386 -2.34 -13.33 -15.18
CA PRO A 386 -2.08 -12.50 -13.99
C PRO A 386 -3.16 -11.42 -13.78
N LEU A 387 -4.39 -11.62 -14.28
CA LEU A 387 -5.52 -10.66 -14.18
C LEU A 387 -6.36 -10.87 -12.93
#